data_8ee317f25bb88b6578d5109ff206d42d
#
_entry.id   8ee317f25bb88b6578d5109ff206d42d
#
_cell.length_a   1.000
_cell.length_b   1.000
_cell.length_c   1.000
_cell.angle_alpha   90.00
_cell.angle_beta   90.00
_cell.angle_gamma   90.00
#
_symmetry.space_group_name_H-M   'P 1'
#
loop_
_entity.id
_entity.type
_entity.pdbx_description
1 polymer ?
#
loop_
_entity_poly.entity_id
_entity_poly.type
_entity_poly.pdbx_seq_one_letter_code
_entity_poly.pdbx_strand_id
1 'polypeptide(L)'
;MGFKDITIRDIGEKTSFTRTSIYNYFQTKEEIFLALLQREHEAWIADLEAIIHQKESLTAVEFAHELAVTLERRGTMLKLMSMNLYDMEGNSRLENLVSFKTVYAKAMRTITCCLEKFFPHMSVNDMQEFLYAFFPFLFGIYPYTTATEKQKQAMEIAHVDYAQYSVYE
;
A
#
# COMPACT_ATOMS: atom_id res chain seq x y z
N MET A 1 -19.34 -2.76 4.21
CA MET A 1 -19.44 -1.38 3.68
C MET A 1 -18.25 -1.14 2.77
N GLY A 2 -18.48 -0.87 1.50
CA GLY A 2 -17.42 -0.59 0.53
C GLY A 2 -16.99 0.88 0.57
N PHE A 3 -15.86 1.20 -0.07
CA PHE A 3 -15.35 2.58 -0.14
C PHE A 3 -16.38 3.60 -0.65
N LYS A 4 -17.18 3.21 -1.64
CA LYS A 4 -18.22 4.08 -2.23
C LYS A 4 -19.34 4.43 -1.24
N ASP A 5 -19.62 3.54 -0.29
CA ASP A 5 -20.71 3.69 0.67
C ASP A 5 -20.32 4.55 1.89
N ILE A 6 -19.01 4.77 2.12
CA ILE A 6 -18.50 5.55 3.24
C ILE A 6 -18.67 7.04 2.96
N THR A 7 -19.22 7.77 3.92
CA THR A 7 -19.32 9.23 3.90
C THR A 7 -18.48 9.87 5.01
N ILE A 8 -18.19 11.17 4.89
CA ILE A 8 -17.52 11.93 5.99
C ILE A 8 -18.34 11.89 7.28
N ARG A 9 -19.67 11.78 7.17
CA ARG A 9 -20.54 11.62 8.34
C ARG A 9 -20.27 10.31 9.06
N ASP A 10 -20.19 9.20 8.32
CA ASP A 10 -19.91 7.87 8.89
C ASP A 10 -18.53 7.84 9.58
N ILE A 11 -17.54 8.54 9.00
CA ILE A 11 -16.21 8.69 9.61
C ILE A 11 -16.32 9.49 10.92
N GLY A 12 -17.08 10.61 10.93
CA GLY A 12 -17.31 11.43 12.12
C GLY A 12 -18.00 10.65 13.25
N GLU A 13 -18.99 9.81 12.91
CA GLU A 13 -19.71 8.96 13.88
C GLU A 13 -18.84 7.86 14.51
N LYS A 14 -17.74 7.48 13.84
CA LYS A 14 -16.78 6.46 14.31
C LYS A 14 -15.55 7.05 15.01
N THR A 15 -15.40 8.36 14.98
CA THR A 15 -14.28 9.07 15.59
C THR A 15 -14.80 10.07 16.64
N SER A 16 -13.90 10.62 17.46
CA SER A 16 -14.23 11.70 18.40
C SER A 16 -14.32 13.08 17.72
N PHE A 17 -14.15 13.15 16.41
CA PHE A 17 -14.15 14.42 15.68
C PHE A 17 -15.56 14.82 15.24
N THR A 18 -15.88 16.11 15.39
CA THR A 18 -17.10 16.65 14.81
C THR A 18 -16.95 16.76 13.29
N ARG A 19 -18.08 16.70 12.57
CA ARG A 19 -18.11 16.90 11.13
C ARG A 19 -17.40 18.20 10.72
N THR A 20 -17.64 19.29 11.45
CA THR A 20 -16.99 20.58 11.22
C THR A 20 -15.48 20.50 11.39
N SER A 21 -15.00 19.81 12.41
CA SER A 21 -13.55 19.60 12.60
C SER A 21 -12.92 18.84 11.45
N ILE A 22 -13.60 17.83 10.91
CA ILE A 22 -13.08 17.07 9.75
C ILE A 22 -12.99 17.97 8.52
N TYR A 23 -14.02 18.77 8.24
CA TYR A 23 -14.03 19.67 7.08
C TYR A 23 -12.99 20.81 7.15
N ASN A 24 -12.44 21.11 8.33
CA ASN A 24 -11.31 22.05 8.45
C ASN A 24 -10.02 21.52 7.82
N TYR A 25 -9.88 20.19 7.72
CA TYR A 25 -8.67 19.52 7.20
C TYR A 25 -8.90 18.86 5.85
N PHE A 26 -10.08 18.27 5.63
CA PHE A 26 -10.40 17.46 4.47
C PHE A 26 -11.69 17.92 3.82
N GLN A 27 -11.66 18.16 2.51
CA GLN A 27 -12.85 18.55 1.75
C GLN A 27 -13.66 17.34 1.29
N THR A 28 -12.98 16.21 1.05
CA THR A 28 -13.58 14.97 0.55
C THR A 28 -13.16 13.77 1.40
N LYS A 29 -13.90 12.67 1.31
CA LYS A 29 -13.49 11.41 1.94
C LYS A 29 -12.23 10.86 1.29
N GLU A 30 -12.06 11.11 0.00
CA GLU A 30 -10.91 10.70 -0.79
C GLU A 30 -9.62 11.29 -0.23
N GLU A 31 -9.63 12.55 0.20
CA GLU A 31 -8.49 13.19 0.89
C GLU A 31 -8.15 12.51 2.22
N ILE A 32 -9.16 12.05 2.96
CA ILE A 32 -8.93 11.30 4.22
C ILE A 32 -8.25 9.97 3.92
N PHE A 33 -8.72 9.25 2.90
CA PHE A 33 -8.12 7.96 2.52
C PHE A 33 -6.73 8.14 1.91
N LEU A 34 -6.50 9.21 1.15
CA LEU A 34 -5.18 9.55 0.61
C LEU A 34 -4.19 9.87 1.74
N ALA A 35 -4.61 10.63 2.76
CA ALA A 35 -3.79 10.92 3.93
C ALA A 35 -3.49 9.66 4.76
N LEU A 36 -4.46 8.75 4.87
CA LEU A 36 -4.24 7.45 5.53
C LEU A 36 -3.23 6.60 4.75
N LEU A 37 -3.37 6.54 3.43
CA LEU A 37 -2.42 5.83 2.56
C LEU A 37 -1.01 6.44 2.65
N GLN A 38 -0.90 7.76 2.75
CA GLN A 38 0.37 8.45 2.98
C GLN A 38 1.03 8.00 4.28
N ARG A 39 0.31 7.98 5.39
CA ARG A 39 0.82 7.51 6.69
C ARG A 39 1.27 6.06 6.66
N GLU A 40 0.54 5.20 5.97
CA GLU A 40 0.92 3.81 5.79
C GLU A 40 2.23 3.67 5.01
N HIS A 41 2.43 4.48 3.95
CA HIS A 41 3.71 4.52 3.22
C HIS A 41 4.85 5.05 4.08
N GLU A 42 4.62 6.10 4.88
CA GLU A 42 5.62 6.62 5.82
C GLU A 42 6.06 5.55 6.83
N ALA A 43 5.12 4.79 7.36
CA ALA A 43 5.41 3.70 8.27
C ALA A 43 6.12 2.53 7.57
N TRP A 44 5.77 2.22 6.32
CA TRP A 44 6.47 1.21 5.53
C TRP A 44 7.89 1.63 5.18
N ILE A 45 8.12 2.91 4.84
CA ILE A 45 9.47 3.46 4.65
C ILE A 45 10.33 3.24 5.90
N ALA A 46 9.79 3.48 7.09
CA ALA A 46 10.53 3.25 8.34
C ALA A 46 10.89 1.75 8.54
N ASP A 47 10.00 0.83 8.16
CA ASP A 47 10.31 -0.61 8.19
C ASP A 47 11.45 -0.95 7.20
N LEU A 48 11.43 -0.39 5.99
CA LEU A 48 12.50 -0.59 4.99
C LEU A 48 13.83 0.03 5.43
N GLU A 49 13.80 1.24 5.98
CA GLU A 49 14.98 1.90 6.55
C GLU A 49 15.58 1.06 7.68
N ALA A 50 14.74 0.41 8.51
CA ALA A 50 15.21 -0.50 9.55
C ALA A 50 15.95 -1.73 8.97
N ILE A 51 15.46 -2.32 7.88
CA ILE A 51 16.16 -3.41 7.17
C ILE A 51 17.53 -2.93 6.69
N ILE A 52 17.59 -1.75 6.05
CA ILE A 52 18.84 -1.16 5.57
C ILE A 52 19.85 -0.99 6.72
N HIS A 53 19.39 -0.54 7.88
CA HIS A 53 20.28 -0.29 9.03
C HIS A 53 20.70 -1.54 9.78
N GLN A 54 19.85 -2.55 9.87
CA GLN A 54 20.07 -3.73 10.69
C GLN A 54 20.78 -4.87 9.96
N LYS A 55 20.70 -4.93 8.65
CA LYS A 55 21.26 -6.03 7.85
C LYS A 55 22.50 -5.54 7.08
N GLU A 56 23.58 -6.28 7.15
CA GLU A 56 24.79 -5.97 6.36
C GLU A 56 24.67 -6.47 4.92
N SER A 57 24.15 -7.67 4.76
CA SER A 57 23.91 -8.31 3.46
C SER A 57 22.66 -9.17 3.51
N LEU A 58 22.02 -9.38 2.39
CA LEU A 58 20.89 -10.30 2.22
C LEU A 58 21.02 -11.02 0.88
N THR A 59 20.69 -12.30 0.87
CA THR A 59 20.40 -13.02 -0.37
C THR A 59 19.04 -12.58 -0.95
N ALA A 60 18.76 -12.89 -2.20
CA ALA A 60 17.46 -12.58 -2.82
C ALA A 60 16.28 -13.18 -2.05
N VAL A 61 16.43 -14.41 -1.53
CA VAL A 61 15.40 -15.09 -0.73
C VAL A 61 15.19 -14.38 0.60
N GLU A 62 16.26 -14.01 1.30
CA GLU A 62 16.15 -13.28 2.57
C GLU A 62 15.56 -11.88 2.36
N PHE A 63 15.93 -11.19 1.28
CA PHE A 63 15.35 -9.88 0.96
C PHE A 63 13.86 -9.99 0.64
N ALA A 64 13.45 -10.99 -0.14
CA ALA A 64 12.04 -11.26 -0.42
C ALA A 64 11.25 -11.55 0.87
N HIS A 65 11.83 -12.34 1.79
CA HIS A 65 11.26 -12.63 3.10
C HIS A 65 11.08 -11.34 3.92
N GLU A 66 12.11 -10.52 4.05
CA GLU A 66 12.03 -9.25 4.82
C GLU A 66 10.97 -8.32 4.22
N LEU A 67 10.90 -8.19 2.87
CA LEU A 67 9.86 -7.41 2.21
C LEU A 67 8.46 -7.95 2.52
N ALA A 68 8.26 -9.27 2.39
CA ALA A 68 6.97 -9.91 2.68
C ALA A 68 6.52 -9.66 4.12
N VAL A 69 7.43 -9.78 5.10
CA VAL A 69 7.15 -9.47 6.51
C VAL A 69 6.73 -8.02 6.72
N THR A 70 7.38 -7.06 6.04
CA THR A 70 6.97 -5.65 6.16
C THR A 70 5.59 -5.42 5.55
N LEU A 71 5.31 -6.00 4.40
CA LEU A 71 4.03 -5.85 3.69
C LEU A 71 2.87 -6.51 4.42
N GLU A 72 3.07 -7.67 5.03
CA GLU A 72 2.04 -8.35 5.83
C GLU A 72 1.55 -7.47 6.99
N ARG A 73 2.45 -6.72 7.63
CA ARG A 73 2.10 -5.73 8.67
C ARG A 73 1.34 -4.52 8.12
N ARG A 74 1.37 -4.29 6.81
CA ARG A 74 0.78 -3.14 6.11
C ARG A 74 -0.48 -3.52 5.32
N GLY A 75 -1.29 -4.43 5.85
CA GLY A 75 -2.54 -4.84 5.20
C GLY A 75 -3.48 -3.68 4.87
N THR A 76 -3.52 -2.63 5.71
CA THR A 76 -4.28 -1.40 5.43
C THR A 76 -3.72 -0.66 4.20
N MET A 77 -2.39 -0.54 4.06
CA MET A 77 -1.75 0.05 2.89
C MET A 77 -2.15 -0.71 1.62
N LEU A 78 -1.95 -2.02 1.61
CA LEU A 78 -2.26 -2.87 0.45
C LEU A 78 -3.74 -2.81 0.08
N LYS A 79 -4.63 -2.79 1.08
CA LYS A 79 -6.06 -2.60 0.86
C LYS A 79 -6.38 -1.27 0.19
N LEU A 80 -5.81 -0.17 0.70
CA LEU A 80 -6.01 1.17 0.13
C LEU A 80 -5.44 1.27 -1.28
N MET A 81 -4.27 0.68 -1.54
CA MET A 81 -3.67 0.62 -2.87
C MET A 81 -4.55 -0.13 -3.88
N SER A 82 -5.21 -1.21 -3.45
CA SER A 82 -6.13 -1.99 -4.30
C SER A 82 -7.49 -1.31 -4.51
N MET A 83 -7.80 -0.27 -3.75
CA MET A 83 -9.00 0.53 -3.95
C MET A 83 -8.80 1.48 -5.13
N ASN A 84 -9.87 2.14 -5.59
CA ASN A 84 -9.83 3.00 -6.76
C ASN A 84 -8.94 4.25 -6.53
N LEU A 85 -7.63 4.07 -6.74
CA LEU A 85 -6.64 5.14 -6.56
C LEU A 85 -6.92 6.34 -7.47
N TYR A 86 -7.43 6.12 -8.69
CA TYR A 86 -7.81 7.20 -9.59
C TYR A 86 -8.87 8.12 -8.99
N ASP A 87 -9.88 7.55 -8.33
CA ASP A 87 -10.91 8.35 -7.67
C ASP A 87 -10.34 9.10 -6.46
N MET A 88 -9.46 8.48 -5.68
CA MET A 88 -8.81 9.14 -4.54
C MET A 88 -7.94 10.31 -5.00
N GLU A 89 -7.14 10.12 -6.03
CA GLU A 89 -6.27 11.16 -6.58
C GLU A 89 -7.08 12.25 -7.28
N GLY A 90 -8.05 11.87 -8.12
CA GLY A 90 -8.86 12.79 -8.91
C GLY A 90 -9.79 13.68 -8.07
N ASN A 91 -10.20 13.22 -6.89
CA ASN A 91 -11.09 13.96 -5.99
C ASN A 91 -10.36 14.61 -4.80
N SER A 92 -9.04 14.65 -4.83
CA SER A 92 -8.21 15.31 -3.83
C SER A 92 -7.65 16.62 -4.35
N ARG A 93 -7.48 17.61 -3.46
CA ARG A 93 -6.80 18.86 -3.81
C ARG A 93 -5.34 18.60 -4.19
N LEU A 94 -4.81 19.44 -5.08
CA LEU A 94 -3.47 19.28 -5.62
C LEU A 94 -2.40 19.23 -4.52
N GLU A 95 -2.50 20.06 -3.49
CA GLU A 95 -1.54 20.07 -2.37
C GLU A 95 -1.49 18.75 -1.62
N ASN A 96 -2.64 18.09 -1.40
CA ASN A 96 -2.72 16.78 -0.74
C ASN A 96 -2.15 15.69 -1.65
N LEU A 97 -2.44 15.77 -2.95
CA LEU A 97 -1.87 14.85 -3.93
C LEU A 97 -0.35 15.00 -4.04
N VAL A 98 0.18 16.22 -4.06
CA VAL A 98 1.64 16.48 -4.08
C VAL A 98 2.29 15.91 -2.81
N SER A 99 1.68 16.11 -1.64
CA SER A 99 2.17 15.54 -0.37
C SER A 99 2.27 14.02 -0.45
N PHE A 100 1.21 13.35 -0.89
CA PHE A 100 1.20 11.90 -1.08
C PHE A 100 2.26 11.44 -2.09
N LYS A 101 2.33 12.07 -3.27
CA LYS A 101 3.31 11.70 -4.31
C LYS A 101 4.76 11.88 -3.84
N THR A 102 5.02 12.84 -2.96
CA THR A 102 6.34 13.03 -2.35
C THR A 102 6.73 11.84 -1.48
N VAL A 103 5.81 11.35 -0.65
CA VAL A 103 6.02 10.17 0.20
C VAL A 103 6.12 8.89 -0.64
N TYR A 104 5.26 8.75 -1.66
CA TYR A 104 5.32 7.63 -2.60
C TYR A 104 6.67 7.57 -3.33
N ALA A 105 7.18 8.70 -3.81
CA ALA A 105 8.51 8.78 -4.41
C ALA A 105 9.62 8.44 -3.41
N LYS A 106 9.46 8.80 -2.12
CA LYS A 106 10.40 8.39 -1.06
C LYS A 106 10.38 6.86 -0.88
N ALA A 107 9.21 6.22 -0.88
CA ALA A 107 9.11 4.77 -0.81
C ALA A 107 9.85 4.08 -1.97
N MET A 108 9.65 4.55 -3.21
CA MET A 108 10.39 4.04 -4.36
C MET A 108 11.91 4.18 -4.19
N ARG A 109 12.38 5.36 -3.75
CA ARG A 109 13.82 5.57 -3.48
C ARG A 109 14.35 4.67 -2.38
N THR A 110 13.58 4.43 -1.32
CA THR A 110 14.00 3.54 -0.23
C THR A 110 14.16 2.09 -0.70
N ILE A 111 13.26 1.61 -1.58
CA ILE A 111 13.43 0.30 -2.23
C ILE A 111 14.69 0.31 -3.11
N THR A 112 14.94 1.37 -3.87
CA THR A 112 16.19 1.49 -4.65
C THR A 112 17.42 1.40 -3.75
N CYS A 113 17.44 2.09 -2.61
CA CYS A 113 18.54 1.99 -1.64
C CYS A 113 18.72 0.57 -1.09
N CYS A 114 17.62 -0.18 -0.88
CA CYS A 114 17.72 -1.61 -0.52
C CYS A 114 18.43 -2.41 -1.63
N LEU A 115 18.02 -2.19 -2.89
CA LEU A 115 18.59 -2.90 -4.04
C LEU A 115 20.08 -2.55 -4.22
N GLU A 116 20.45 -1.28 -4.15
CA GLU A 116 21.85 -0.83 -4.22
C GLU A 116 22.72 -1.44 -3.12
N LYS A 117 22.18 -1.52 -1.90
CA LYS A 117 22.91 -2.08 -0.77
C LYS A 117 23.09 -3.59 -0.87
N PHE A 118 22.02 -4.32 -1.12
CA PHE A 118 22.02 -5.78 -1.02
C PHE A 118 22.38 -6.47 -2.35
N PHE A 119 22.23 -5.77 -3.47
CA PHE A 119 22.52 -6.28 -4.81
C PHE A 119 23.39 -5.31 -5.62
N PRO A 120 24.64 -5.03 -5.18
CA PRO A 120 25.49 -4.01 -5.79
C PRO A 120 25.89 -4.29 -7.24
N HIS A 121 25.61 -5.50 -7.75
CA HIS A 121 25.84 -5.88 -9.14
C HIS A 121 24.61 -5.68 -10.05
N MET A 122 23.46 -5.30 -9.49
CA MET A 122 22.30 -4.92 -10.32
C MET A 122 22.60 -3.65 -11.11
N SER A 123 22.30 -3.67 -12.40
CA SER A 123 22.37 -2.45 -13.21
C SER A 123 21.23 -1.48 -12.85
N VAL A 124 21.40 -0.21 -13.20
CA VAL A 124 20.34 0.80 -13.04
C VAL A 124 19.06 0.36 -13.78
N ASN A 125 19.19 -0.28 -14.93
CA ASN A 125 18.07 -0.78 -15.71
C ASN A 125 17.32 -1.91 -14.97
N ASP A 126 18.06 -2.88 -14.40
CA ASP A 126 17.47 -3.98 -13.65
C ASP A 126 16.70 -3.47 -12.41
N MET A 127 17.25 -2.46 -11.71
CA MET A 127 16.56 -1.81 -10.59
C MET A 127 15.26 -1.11 -11.04
N GLN A 128 15.27 -0.45 -12.19
CA GLN A 128 14.06 0.16 -12.75
C GLN A 128 13.02 -0.89 -13.14
N GLU A 129 13.44 -1.97 -13.79
CA GLU A 129 12.55 -3.09 -14.14
C GLU A 129 11.94 -3.71 -12.88
N PHE A 130 12.73 -3.91 -11.84
CA PHE A 130 12.22 -4.37 -10.54
C PHE A 130 11.13 -3.43 -10.00
N LEU A 131 11.38 -2.12 -9.96
CA LEU A 131 10.39 -1.15 -9.47
C LEU A 131 9.10 -1.18 -10.30
N TYR A 132 9.22 -1.27 -11.64
CA TYR A 132 8.08 -1.36 -12.56
C TYR A 132 7.30 -2.67 -12.44
N ALA A 133 7.89 -3.74 -11.97
CA ALA A 133 7.19 -4.97 -11.66
C ALA A 133 6.60 -4.95 -10.23
N PHE A 134 7.38 -4.51 -9.26
CA PHE A 134 7.06 -4.60 -7.84
C PHE A 134 5.93 -3.66 -7.42
N PHE A 135 5.97 -2.38 -7.79
CA PHE A 135 4.91 -1.44 -7.37
C PHE A 135 3.54 -1.79 -7.97
N PRO A 136 3.38 -2.09 -9.27
CA PRO A 136 2.09 -2.58 -9.79
C PRO A 136 1.62 -3.88 -9.12
N PHE A 137 2.55 -4.79 -8.77
CA PHE A 137 2.22 -5.99 -8.00
C PHE A 137 1.59 -5.64 -6.64
N LEU A 138 2.13 -4.65 -5.90
CA LEU A 138 1.55 -4.20 -4.64
C LEU A 138 0.12 -3.67 -4.78
N PHE A 139 -0.20 -3.01 -5.90
CA PHE A 139 -1.58 -2.56 -6.18
C PHE A 139 -2.55 -3.71 -6.42
N GLY A 140 -2.05 -4.86 -6.88
CA GLY A 140 -2.87 -6.02 -7.22
C GLY A 140 -2.93 -7.11 -6.16
N ILE A 141 -1.97 -7.21 -5.24
CA ILE A 141 -1.82 -8.37 -4.35
C ILE A 141 -2.97 -8.55 -3.35
N TYR A 142 -3.53 -7.46 -2.81
CA TYR A 142 -4.52 -7.52 -1.74
C TYR A 142 -5.77 -8.36 -2.10
N PRO A 143 -6.39 -8.22 -3.29
CA PRO A 143 -7.54 -9.05 -3.68
C PRO A 143 -7.23 -10.54 -3.79
N TYR A 144 -5.98 -10.90 -4.02
CA TYR A 144 -5.54 -12.30 -4.10
C TYR A 144 -5.24 -12.93 -2.75
N THR A 145 -4.92 -12.12 -1.76
CA THR A 145 -4.63 -12.57 -0.39
C THR A 145 -5.82 -12.41 0.56
N THR A 146 -6.87 -11.68 0.14
CA THR A 146 -8.01 -11.36 1.00
C THR A 146 -9.32 -11.43 0.20
N ALA A 147 -9.89 -12.62 0.09
CA ALA A 147 -11.19 -12.81 -0.55
C ALA A 147 -12.34 -12.61 0.46
N THR A 148 -13.39 -11.91 0.04
CA THR A 148 -14.66 -11.82 0.79
C THR A 148 -15.40 -13.16 0.73
N GLU A 149 -16.27 -13.42 1.71
CA GLU A 149 -17.10 -14.64 1.74
C GLU A 149 -17.93 -14.80 0.44
N LYS A 150 -18.45 -13.68 -0.09
CA LYS A 150 -19.18 -13.71 -1.37
C LYS A 150 -18.28 -14.11 -2.56
N GLN A 151 -17.03 -13.66 -2.57
CA GLN A 151 -16.07 -14.06 -3.61
C GLN A 151 -15.70 -15.55 -3.48
N LYS A 152 -15.44 -16.03 -2.26
CA LYS A 152 -15.16 -17.46 -2.01
C LYS A 152 -16.31 -18.33 -2.49
N GLN A 153 -17.54 -17.99 -2.10
CA GLN A 153 -18.75 -18.71 -2.53
C GLN A 153 -18.91 -18.71 -4.07
N ALA A 154 -18.64 -17.57 -4.72
CA ALA A 154 -18.72 -17.48 -6.17
C ALA A 154 -17.67 -18.34 -6.87
N MET A 155 -16.45 -18.37 -6.35
CA MET A 155 -15.37 -19.23 -6.87
C MET A 155 -15.67 -20.71 -6.69
N GLU A 156 -16.22 -21.10 -5.53
CA GLU A 156 -16.66 -22.47 -5.27
C GLU A 156 -17.75 -22.91 -6.25
N ILE A 157 -18.78 -22.11 -6.47
CA ILE A 157 -19.86 -22.40 -7.42
C ILE A 157 -19.33 -22.47 -8.86
N ALA A 158 -18.38 -21.61 -9.21
CA ALA A 158 -17.77 -21.54 -10.54
C ALA A 158 -16.67 -22.60 -10.76
N HIS A 159 -16.40 -23.46 -9.76
CA HIS A 159 -15.32 -24.45 -9.78
C HIS A 159 -13.94 -23.84 -10.13
N VAL A 160 -13.66 -22.65 -9.58
CA VAL A 160 -12.35 -22.03 -9.74
C VAL A 160 -11.41 -22.59 -8.69
N ASP A 161 -10.29 -23.16 -9.13
CA ASP A 161 -9.20 -23.56 -8.25
C ASP A 161 -8.58 -22.30 -7.63
N TYR A 162 -8.89 -22.06 -6.35
CA TYR A 162 -8.42 -20.91 -5.61
C TYR A 162 -7.61 -21.34 -4.40
N ALA A 163 -6.31 -21.12 -4.46
CA ALA A 163 -5.43 -21.22 -3.29
C ALA A 163 -5.40 -19.86 -2.58
N GLN A 164 -5.75 -19.85 -1.31
CA GLN A 164 -5.64 -18.63 -0.50
C GLN A 164 -4.25 -18.59 0.13
N TYR A 165 -3.42 -17.67 -0.35
CA TYR A 165 -2.11 -17.39 0.23
C TYR A 165 -2.18 -16.12 1.09
N SER A 166 -1.31 -16.04 2.09
CA SER A 166 -1.02 -14.78 2.80
C SER A 166 -0.10 -13.91 1.91
N VAL A 167 0.09 -12.65 2.31
CA VAL A 167 1.09 -11.78 1.63
C VAL A 167 2.50 -12.32 1.80
N TYR A 168 2.72 -13.08 2.87
CA TYR A 168 4.01 -13.68 3.19
C TYR A 168 4.34 -14.90 2.32
N GLU A 169 3.34 -15.74 1.99
CA GLU A 169 3.48 -16.91 1.13
C GLU A 169 3.63 -16.52 -0.33
#